data_42aabad59373ea4eccfc89cda1ef420f
#
_entry.id   42aabad59373ea4eccfc89cda1ef420f
#
_cell.length_a   1.000
_cell.length_b   1.000
_cell.length_c   1.000
_cell.angle_alpha   90.00
_cell.angle_beta   90.00
_cell.angle_gamma   90.00
#
_symmetry.space_group_name_H-M   'P 1'
#
loop_
_entity.id
_entity.type
_entity.pdbx_description
1 polymer ?
#
loop_
_entity_poly.entity_id
_entity_poly.type
_entity_poly.pdbx_seq_one_letter_code
_entity_poly.pdbx_strand_id
1 'polypeptide(L)'
;WEREPYKWKQVRHEWPVVAPLTGKVERINPLPFSDRQQHPKTVFIDQFDTAELDLQWNFRRMPASGLYSTTERPGYLRLTTSPAVPTNSGRASLMGIRQTESDFEYQVAMEFTSSTNNVEAGVNLFQKDNNYLSYTIVRRDDSYSLQLMAALPKKSLEVLAQTPMANYQGEIRLRVKATGQSYYFGYSLDQ
;
A
#
# COMPACT_ATOMS: atom_id res chain seq x y z
N TRP A 1 -6.21 12.57 -25.05
CA TRP A 1 -5.14 12.34 -26.04
C TRP A 1 -5.79 11.92 -27.36
N GLU A 2 -6.23 12.88 -28.17
CA GLU A 2 -6.60 12.59 -29.54
C GLU A 2 -5.33 12.45 -30.36
N ARG A 3 -5.10 11.26 -30.85
CA ARG A 3 -4.00 10.94 -31.77
C ARG A 3 -4.40 11.42 -33.17
N GLU A 4 -4.00 12.61 -33.52
CA GLU A 4 -3.96 12.98 -34.94
C GLU A 4 -2.60 12.56 -35.53
N PRO A 5 -2.55 11.53 -36.36
CA PRO A 5 -1.29 10.96 -36.84
C PRO A 5 -0.42 11.91 -37.65
N TYR A 6 -0.96 13.02 -38.10
CA TYR A 6 -0.24 13.97 -38.92
C TYR A 6 0.43 15.13 -38.20
N LYS A 7 0.07 15.38 -36.92
CA LYS A 7 0.68 16.49 -36.15
C LYS A 7 2.04 16.12 -35.53
N TRP A 8 2.37 14.86 -35.46
CA TRP A 8 3.65 14.40 -34.87
C TRP A 8 4.90 14.95 -35.57
N LYS A 9 4.84 15.17 -36.87
CA LYS A 9 5.96 15.69 -37.66
C LYS A 9 6.19 17.18 -37.55
N GLN A 10 5.23 17.94 -36.98
CA GLN A 10 5.27 19.42 -36.94
C GLN A 10 5.41 19.98 -35.52
N VAL A 11 5.26 19.18 -34.48
CA VAL A 11 5.44 19.64 -33.11
C VAL A 11 6.94 19.60 -32.80
N ARG A 12 7.55 20.77 -32.63
CA ARG A 12 8.88 20.88 -32.02
C ARG A 12 8.76 20.38 -30.58
N HIS A 13 9.30 19.21 -30.31
CA HIS A 13 9.44 18.74 -28.95
C HIS A 13 10.62 19.47 -28.30
N GLU A 14 10.31 20.50 -27.56
CA GLU A 14 11.31 21.10 -26.69
C GLU A 14 11.41 20.24 -25.43
N TRP A 15 12.63 19.83 -25.12
CA TRP A 15 12.88 19.12 -23.86
C TRP A 15 12.67 20.08 -22.69
N PRO A 16 12.04 19.62 -21.60
CA PRO A 16 11.95 20.43 -20.39
C PRO A 16 13.35 20.85 -19.95
N VAL A 17 13.55 22.14 -19.81
CA VAL A 17 14.81 22.69 -19.32
C VAL A 17 14.78 22.69 -17.81
N VAL A 18 15.70 21.97 -17.19
CA VAL A 18 15.86 21.96 -15.74
C VAL A 18 16.67 23.18 -15.30
N ALA A 19 16.16 23.93 -14.34
CA ALA A 19 16.77 25.14 -13.81
C ALA A 19 17.10 26.18 -14.90
N PRO A 20 16.10 26.69 -15.66
CA PRO A 20 16.32 27.55 -16.81
C PRO A 20 17.00 28.88 -16.48
N LEU A 21 16.96 29.34 -15.23
CA LEU A 21 17.56 30.61 -14.79
C LEU A 21 19.03 30.46 -14.41
N THR A 22 19.41 29.33 -13.82
CA THR A 22 20.77 29.15 -13.24
C THR A 22 21.63 28.18 -14.05
N GLY A 23 21.01 27.34 -14.88
CA GLY A 23 21.69 26.28 -15.62
C GLY A 23 22.25 25.15 -14.72
N LYS A 24 21.97 25.18 -13.44
CA LYS A 24 22.40 24.18 -12.46
C LYS A 24 21.23 23.68 -11.64
N VAL A 25 21.20 22.38 -11.37
CA VAL A 25 20.21 21.79 -10.46
C VAL A 25 20.56 22.22 -9.03
N GLU A 26 19.71 23.05 -8.46
CA GLU A 26 19.85 23.52 -7.09
C GLU A 26 19.03 22.68 -6.14
N ARG A 27 19.41 22.68 -4.86
CA ARG A 27 18.68 21.94 -3.82
C ARG A 27 17.25 22.48 -3.61
N ILE A 28 17.05 23.77 -3.85
CA ILE A 28 15.76 24.44 -3.74
C ILE A 28 15.55 25.24 -5.01
N ASN A 29 14.47 24.97 -5.71
CA ASN A 29 14.08 25.70 -6.90
C ASN A 29 12.72 26.35 -6.67
N PRO A 30 12.46 27.56 -7.22
CA PRO A 30 11.13 28.13 -7.20
C PRO A 30 10.17 27.26 -8.01
N LEU A 31 8.93 27.16 -7.55
CA LEU A 31 7.90 26.48 -8.33
C LEU A 31 7.65 27.23 -9.62
N PRO A 32 7.46 26.53 -10.75
CA PRO A 32 7.22 27.18 -12.05
C PRO A 32 5.83 27.84 -12.12
N PHE A 33 4.95 27.58 -11.17
CA PHE A 33 3.61 28.11 -11.08
C PHE A 33 3.46 28.96 -9.83
N SER A 34 2.91 30.16 -9.98
CA SER A 34 2.67 31.09 -8.85
C SER A 34 1.49 30.66 -7.96
N ASP A 35 0.65 29.78 -8.45
CA ASP A 35 -0.57 29.38 -7.77
C ASP A 35 -0.29 28.17 -6.84
N ARG A 36 -0.03 28.47 -5.56
CA ARG A 36 -0.01 27.49 -4.50
C ARG A 36 -1.45 27.15 -4.12
N GLN A 37 -2.15 26.41 -4.93
CA GLN A 37 -3.34 25.74 -4.44
C GLN A 37 -2.89 24.74 -3.40
N GLN A 38 -3.11 25.06 -2.13
CA GLN A 38 -3.04 24.07 -1.07
C GLN A 38 -4.18 23.09 -1.36
N HIS A 39 -3.83 21.93 -1.91
CA HIS A 39 -4.80 20.86 -2.01
C HIS A 39 -5.21 20.47 -0.58
N PRO A 40 -6.50 20.49 -0.26
CA PRO A 40 -6.95 20.04 1.03
C PRO A 40 -6.46 18.60 1.24
N LYS A 41 -6.06 18.27 2.46
CA LYS A 41 -5.73 16.88 2.81
C LYS A 41 -6.94 16.02 2.47
N THR A 42 -6.76 15.12 1.52
CA THR A 42 -7.82 14.22 1.08
C THR A 42 -7.89 13.06 2.07
N VAL A 43 -9.07 12.83 2.61
CA VAL A 43 -9.37 11.59 3.35
C VAL A 43 -10.02 10.64 2.37
N PHE A 44 -9.46 9.47 2.22
CA PHE A 44 -10.04 8.35 1.48
C PHE A 44 -10.63 7.35 2.48
N ILE A 45 -11.89 7.03 2.33
CA ILE A 45 -12.59 6.04 3.15
C ILE A 45 -13.34 5.12 2.19
N ASP A 46 -13.14 3.83 2.33
CA ASP A 46 -13.90 2.81 1.60
C ASP A 46 -14.55 1.85 2.60
N GLN A 47 -15.86 1.78 2.56
CA GLN A 47 -16.67 0.90 3.39
C GLN A 47 -17.05 -0.39 2.65
N PHE A 48 -16.63 -0.53 1.39
CA PHE A 48 -16.91 -1.70 0.54
C PHE A 48 -18.41 -2.05 0.44
N ASP A 49 -19.27 -1.03 0.42
CA ASP A 49 -20.73 -1.17 0.32
C ASP A 49 -21.23 -1.23 -1.13
N THR A 50 -20.34 -1.10 -2.10
CA THR A 50 -20.62 -1.27 -3.51
C THR A 50 -19.95 -2.53 -4.08
N ALA A 51 -20.51 -3.06 -5.17
CA ALA A 51 -19.94 -4.23 -5.84
C ALA A 51 -18.63 -3.90 -6.56
N GLU A 52 -18.44 -2.66 -6.97
CA GLU A 52 -17.25 -2.20 -7.68
C GLU A 52 -16.26 -1.56 -6.71
N LEU A 53 -14.98 -1.84 -6.91
CA LEU A 53 -13.91 -1.18 -6.18
C LEU A 53 -13.72 0.25 -6.69
N ASP A 54 -13.41 1.18 -5.77
CA ASP A 54 -12.98 2.52 -6.13
C ASP A 54 -11.73 2.47 -7.03
N LEU A 55 -11.64 3.39 -7.98
CA LEU A 55 -10.53 3.47 -8.95
C LEU A 55 -9.16 3.77 -8.31
N GLN A 56 -9.12 4.17 -7.05
CA GLN A 56 -7.87 4.38 -6.31
C GLN A 56 -7.22 3.05 -5.90
N TRP A 57 -7.98 1.93 -5.88
CA TRP A 57 -7.42 0.63 -5.58
C TRP A 57 -6.56 0.10 -6.74
N ASN A 58 -5.38 -0.32 -6.41
CA ASN A 58 -4.41 -0.89 -7.34
C ASN A 58 -3.99 -2.28 -6.87
N PHE A 59 -3.78 -3.18 -7.81
CA PHE A 59 -3.20 -4.48 -7.54
C PHE A 59 -1.72 -4.50 -7.92
N ARG A 60 -0.92 -5.21 -7.16
CA ARG A 60 0.49 -5.39 -7.50
C ARG A 60 0.68 -5.99 -8.90
N ARG A 61 -0.20 -6.90 -9.29
CA ARG A 61 -0.27 -7.54 -10.62
C ARG A 61 -1.74 -7.70 -10.99
N MET A 62 -2.01 -8.10 -12.23
CA MET A 62 -3.37 -8.46 -12.60
C MET A 62 -3.93 -9.50 -11.62
N PRO A 63 -5.02 -9.22 -10.91
CA PRO A 63 -5.58 -10.14 -9.94
C PRO A 63 -6.01 -11.44 -10.63
N ALA A 64 -5.78 -12.57 -9.96
CA ALA A 64 -6.37 -13.83 -10.39
C ALA A 64 -7.88 -13.79 -10.16
N SER A 65 -8.63 -14.57 -10.92
CA SER A 65 -10.06 -14.74 -10.66
C SER A 65 -10.26 -15.24 -9.23
N GLY A 66 -11.19 -14.65 -8.49
CA GLY A 66 -11.48 -15.00 -7.10
C GLY A 66 -10.44 -14.52 -6.07
N LEU A 67 -9.50 -13.64 -6.47
CA LEU A 67 -8.54 -13.06 -5.53
C LEU A 67 -9.22 -12.19 -4.48
N TYR A 68 -10.26 -11.49 -4.86
CA TYR A 68 -11.04 -10.63 -3.97
C TYR A 68 -12.53 -10.71 -4.28
N SER A 69 -13.35 -10.31 -3.32
CA SER A 69 -14.78 -10.11 -3.47
C SER A 69 -15.27 -8.96 -2.58
N THR A 70 -16.13 -8.12 -3.13
CA THR A 70 -16.89 -7.07 -2.43
C THR A 70 -18.35 -7.48 -2.23
N THR A 71 -18.78 -8.59 -2.83
CA THR A 71 -20.19 -9.03 -2.87
C THR A 71 -20.49 -10.23 -1.99
N GLU A 72 -19.51 -11.06 -1.64
CA GLU A 72 -19.71 -12.22 -0.76
C GLU A 72 -20.16 -11.80 0.65
N ARG A 73 -19.70 -10.64 1.13
CA ARG A 73 -20.12 -10.05 2.39
C ARG A 73 -20.20 -8.53 2.20
N PRO A 74 -21.39 -7.96 2.00
CA PRO A 74 -21.57 -6.51 1.83
C PRO A 74 -20.96 -5.72 3.01
N GLY A 75 -20.29 -4.62 2.72
CA GLY A 75 -19.56 -3.82 3.71
C GLY A 75 -18.18 -4.37 4.05
N TYR A 76 -17.69 -5.37 3.32
CA TYR A 76 -16.37 -5.96 3.52
C TYR A 76 -15.67 -6.25 2.18
N LEU A 77 -14.38 -6.00 2.16
CA LEU A 77 -13.51 -6.56 1.14
C LEU A 77 -12.97 -7.91 1.63
N ARG A 78 -13.33 -8.98 0.94
CA ARG A 78 -12.73 -10.29 1.16
C ARG A 78 -11.51 -10.45 0.26
N LEU A 79 -10.38 -10.79 0.85
CA LEU A 79 -9.16 -11.18 0.12
C LEU A 79 -8.91 -12.68 0.33
N THR A 80 -8.73 -13.40 -0.78
CA THR A 80 -8.33 -14.81 -0.73
C THR A 80 -6.81 -14.88 -0.57
N THR A 81 -6.33 -15.62 0.42
CA THR A 81 -4.90 -15.83 0.62
C THR A 81 -4.28 -16.57 -0.56
N SER A 82 -3.05 -16.26 -0.86
CA SER A 82 -2.27 -16.95 -1.88
C SER A 82 -0.94 -17.44 -1.33
N PRO A 83 -0.34 -18.51 -1.87
CA PRO A 83 0.98 -18.97 -1.45
C PRO A 83 2.09 -18.02 -1.87
N ALA A 84 1.79 -17.02 -2.71
CA ALA A 84 2.76 -16.05 -3.18
C ALA A 84 2.95 -14.94 -2.16
N VAL A 85 4.19 -14.62 -1.88
CA VAL A 85 4.60 -13.48 -1.03
C VAL A 85 5.10 -12.31 -1.88
N PRO A 86 5.14 -11.09 -1.36
CA PRO A 86 5.59 -9.91 -2.13
C PRO A 86 7.00 -10.03 -2.73
N THR A 87 7.89 -10.82 -2.14
CA THR A 87 9.26 -11.01 -2.60
C THR A 87 9.39 -11.90 -3.83
N ASN A 88 8.40 -12.71 -4.17
CA ASN A 88 8.48 -13.59 -5.33
C ASN A 88 7.71 -13.03 -6.53
N SER A 89 7.89 -13.64 -7.70
CA SER A 89 7.23 -13.26 -8.93
C SER A 89 5.75 -13.67 -9.00
N GLY A 90 5.24 -14.36 -7.97
CA GLY A 90 3.86 -14.83 -7.91
C GLY A 90 2.83 -13.72 -7.76
N ARG A 91 1.56 -14.10 -7.87
CA ARG A 91 0.42 -13.21 -7.66
C ARG A 91 0.04 -13.20 -6.18
N ALA A 92 0.74 -12.39 -5.38
CA ALA A 92 0.37 -12.18 -3.99
C ALA A 92 -0.99 -11.48 -3.89
N SER A 93 -1.77 -11.83 -2.85
CA SER A 93 -3.02 -11.15 -2.52
C SER A 93 -2.71 -9.78 -1.92
N LEU A 94 -2.24 -8.87 -2.77
CA LEU A 94 -1.82 -7.52 -2.39
C LEU A 94 -2.51 -6.50 -3.27
N MET A 95 -3.32 -5.67 -2.63
CA MET A 95 -3.90 -4.47 -3.21
C MET A 95 -3.65 -3.27 -2.30
N GLY A 96 -3.71 -2.09 -2.85
CA GLY A 96 -3.45 -0.88 -2.08
C GLY A 96 -3.75 0.39 -2.85
N ILE A 97 -3.69 1.49 -2.15
CA ILE A 97 -3.76 2.84 -2.72
C ILE A 97 -2.37 3.45 -2.79
N ARG A 98 -2.17 4.37 -3.73
CA ARG A 98 -0.89 5.06 -3.86
C ARG A 98 -0.70 6.03 -2.72
N GLN A 99 0.47 6.00 -2.11
CA GLN A 99 0.91 7.06 -1.21
C GLN A 99 1.20 8.32 -2.03
N THR A 100 0.54 9.42 -1.69
CA THR A 100 0.70 10.74 -2.34
C THR A 100 1.41 11.73 -1.44
N GLU A 101 1.44 11.47 -0.12
CA GLU A 101 2.00 12.36 0.89
C GLU A 101 3.09 11.66 1.70
N SER A 102 4.04 12.43 2.22
CA SER A 102 5.05 11.94 3.19
C SER A 102 4.48 11.81 4.61
N ASP A 103 3.50 12.64 4.93
CA ASP A 103 2.80 12.62 6.21
C ASP A 103 1.38 12.10 5.99
N PHE A 104 1.13 10.88 6.43
CA PHE A 104 -0.19 10.24 6.28
C PHE A 104 -0.52 9.34 7.46
N GLU A 105 -1.77 8.97 7.53
CA GLU A 105 -2.25 7.94 8.42
C GLU A 105 -3.13 6.96 7.62
N TYR A 106 -2.88 5.67 7.79
CA TYR A 106 -3.65 4.59 7.20
C TYR A 106 -4.15 3.67 8.30
N GLN A 107 -5.44 3.35 8.25
CA GLN A 107 -6.07 2.42 9.19
C GLN A 107 -6.87 1.38 8.42
N VAL A 108 -6.89 0.17 8.93
CA VAL A 108 -7.75 -0.90 8.45
C VAL A 108 -8.28 -1.70 9.64
N ALA A 109 -9.60 -1.93 9.63
CA ALA A 109 -10.22 -2.95 10.47
C ALA A 109 -10.29 -4.24 9.65
N MET A 110 -9.83 -5.35 10.22
CA MET A 110 -9.80 -6.62 9.52
C MET A 110 -10.19 -7.78 10.42
N GLU A 111 -10.80 -8.76 9.80
CA GLU A 111 -11.04 -10.07 10.38
C GLU A 111 -10.10 -11.07 9.74
N PHE A 112 -9.43 -11.87 10.56
CA PHE A 112 -8.53 -12.89 10.06
C PHE A 112 -8.50 -14.08 11.01
N THR A 113 -8.89 -15.23 10.49
CA THR A 113 -8.71 -16.52 11.16
C THR A 113 -8.16 -17.53 10.17
N SER A 114 -7.33 -18.43 10.63
CA SER A 114 -6.77 -19.49 9.80
C SER A 114 -6.69 -20.79 10.59
N SER A 115 -6.97 -21.91 9.93
CA SER A 115 -6.65 -23.25 10.43
C SER A 115 -5.27 -23.73 9.99
N THR A 116 -4.61 -23.00 9.09
CA THR A 116 -3.31 -23.36 8.52
C THR A 116 -2.22 -22.48 9.11
N ASN A 117 -1.10 -23.08 9.49
CA ASN A 117 0.08 -22.36 9.97
C ASN A 117 0.77 -21.57 8.85
N ASN A 118 1.47 -20.52 9.25
CA ASN A 118 2.22 -19.61 8.38
C ASN A 118 1.35 -18.87 7.36
N VAL A 119 0.05 -18.76 7.60
CA VAL A 119 -0.82 -17.85 6.88
C VAL A 119 -0.84 -16.52 7.62
N GLU A 120 -0.72 -15.44 6.89
CA GLU A 120 -0.66 -14.09 7.43
C GLU A 120 -1.55 -13.13 6.66
N ALA A 121 -2.03 -12.11 7.35
CA ALA A 121 -2.78 -11.00 6.76
C ALA A 121 -2.46 -9.70 7.51
N GLY A 122 -2.58 -8.57 6.81
CA GLY A 122 -2.31 -7.27 7.40
C GLY A 122 -2.05 -6.18 6.36
N VAL A 123 -1.20 -5.24 6.72
CA VAL A 123 -0.88 -4.06 5.90
C VAL A 123 0.57 -4.07 5.44
N ASN A 124 0.79 -3.52 4.25
CA ASN A 124 2.12 -3.39 3.67
C ASN A 124 2.37 -1.95 3.23
N LEU A 125 3.56 -1.43 3.52
CA LEU A 125 4.11 -0.27 2.85
C LEU A 125 5.02 -0.79 1.73
N PHE A 126 4.47 -0.86 0.53
CA PHE A 126 5.07 -1.58 -0.57
C PHE A 126 5.62 -0.62 -1.63
N GLN A 127 6.93 -0.65 -1.85
CA GLN A 127 7.58 0.06 -2.95
C GLN A 127 7.87 -0.88 -4.13
N LYS A 128 8.48 -2.02 -3.85
CA LYS A 128 8.82 -3.06 -4.84
C LYS A 128 9.10 -4.39 -4.15
N ASP A 129 9.28 -5.45 -4.92
CA ASP A 129 9.41 -6.84 -4.46
C ASP A 129 10.47 -7.08 -3.37
N ASN A 130 11.51 -6.29 -3.35
CA ASN A 130 12.58 -6.37 -2.35
C ASN A 130 12.76 -5.08 -1.53
N ASN A 131 11.73 -4.26 -1.46
CA ASN A 131 11.72 -3.07 -0.62
C ASN A 131 10.30 -2.77 -0.15
N TYR A 132 9.95 -3.30 1.02
CA TYR A 132 8.65 -3.09 1.66
C TYR A 132 8.75 -3.35 3.17
N LEU A 133 7.79 -2.80 3.90
CA LEU A 133 7.51 -3.16 5.29
C LEU A 133 6.18 -3.92 5.33
N SER A 134 6.13 -5.02 6.07
CA SER A 134 4.94 -5.84 6.25
C SER A 134 4.58 -5.88 7.73
N TYR A 135 3.35 -5.47 8.05
CA TYR A 135 2.82 -5.50 9.41
C TYR A 135 1.59 -6.38 9.41
N THR A 136 1.79 -7.62 9.85
CA THR A 136 0.83 -8.71 9.66
C THR A 136 0.60 -9.48 10.93
N ILE A 137 -0.64 -9.97 11.10
CA ILE A 137 -0.93 -11.04 12.04
C ILE A 137 -0.69 -12.37 11.34
N VAL A 138 0.02 -13.27 12.01
CA VAL A 138 0.40 -14.59 11.49
C VAL A 138 -0.02 -15.66 12.49
N ARG A 139 -0.54 -16.77 11.97
CA ARG A 139 -0.80 -17.98 12.76
C ARG A 139 0.41 -18.89 12.76
N ARG A 140 0.86 -19.33 13.95
CA ARG A 140 1.90 -20.35 14.14
C ARG A 140 1.54 -21.21 15.33
N ASP A 141 1.61 -22.53 15.16
CA ASP A 141 1.44 -23.51 16.24
C ASP A 141 0.23 -23.22 17.15
N ASP A 142 -0.94 -23.03 16.51
CA ASP A 142 -2.22 -22.71 17.14
C ASP A 142 -2.27 -21.38 17.91
N SER A 143 -1.27 -20.54 17.76
CA SER A 143 -1.22 -19.19 18.32
C SER A 143 -1.11 -18.13 17.26
N TYR A 144 -1.44 -16.89 17.62
CA TYR A 144 -1.29 -15.74 16.76
C TYR A 144 -0.19 -14.80 17.27
N SER A 145 0.55 -14.22 16.34
CA SER A 145 1.52 -13.18 16.62
C SER A 145 1.38 -12.06 15.62
N LEU A 146 1.50 -10.83 16.08
CA LEU A 146 1.62 -9.66 15.21
C LEU A 146 3.10 -9.40 14.96
N GLN A 147 3.50 -9.30 13.70
CA GLN A 147 4.90 -9.14 13.33
C GLN A 147 5.08 -7.94 12.38
N LEU A 148 6.18 -7.24 12.57
CA LEU A 148 6.68 -6.23 11.64
C LEU A 148 7.94 -6.76 10.96
N MET A 149 7.91 -6.86 9.66
CA MET A 149 9.02 -7.35 8.85
C MET A 149 9.47 -6.30 7.84
N ALA A 150 10.77 -6.32 7.52
CA ALA A 150 11.36 -5.50 6.48
C ALA A 150 12.01 -6.37 5.40
N ALA A 151 11.65 -6.11 4.14
CA ALA A 151 12.42 -6.53 2.98
C ALA A 151 13.21 -5.32 2.49
N LEU A 152 14.52 -5.39 2.54
CA LEU A 152 15.40 -4.32 2.08
C LEU A 152 16.29 -4.82 0.93
N PRO A 153 16.65 -3.96 -0.04
CA PRO A 153 17.50 -4.35 -1.15
C PRO A 153 18.81 -5.00 -0.69
N LYS A 154 19.13 -6.15 -1.28
CA LYS A 154 20.36 -6.93 -0.99
C LYS A 154 20.45 -7.49 0.44
N LYS A 155 19.36 -7.50 1.18
CA LYS A 155 19.26 -8.11 2.51
C LYS A 155 18.23 -9.25 2.51
N SER A 156 18.37 -10.19 3.43
CA SER A 156 17.31 -11.16 3.73
C SER A 156 16.12 -10.47 4.38
N LEU A 157 14.96 -11.10 4.31
CA LEU A 157 13.78 -10.64 5.05
C LEU A 157 14.09 -10.66 6.56
N GLU A 158 13.84 -9.55 7.22
CA GLU A 158 14.16 -9.33 8.63
C GLU A 158 12.89 -9.09 9.44
N VAL A 159 12.75 -9.75 10.57
CA VAL A 159 11.71 -9.49 11.57
C VAL A 159 12.20 -8.37 12.48
N LEU A 160 11.60 -7.20 12.40
CA LEU A 160 11.95 -6.03 13.19
C LEU A 160 11.31 -6.06 14.59
N ALA A 161 10.08 -6.59 14.67
CA ALA A 161 9.34 -6.71 15.92
C ALA A 161 8.32 -7.85 15.82
N GLN A 162 8.06 -8.50 16.95
CA GLN A 162 7.03 -9.52 17.07
C GLN A 162 6.35 -9.43 18.45
N THR A 163 5.03 -9.51 18.46
CA THR A 163 4.21 -9.45 19.68
C THR A 163 3.25 -10.64 19.68
N PRO A 164 3.29 -11.51 20.71
CA PRO A 164 2.29 -12.55 20.90
C PRO A 164 0.89 -11.94 21.09
N MET A 165 -0.12 -12.54 20.48
CA MET A 165 -1.49 -12.03 20.47
C MET A 165 -2.43 -12.99 21.24
N ALA A 166 -2.17 -13.17 22.55
CA ALA A 166 -2.88 -14.14 23.39
C ALA A 166 -4.39 -13.90 23.47
N ASN A 167 -4.83 -12.64 23.38
CA ASN A 167 -6.24 -12.24 23.47
C ASN A 167 -6.90 -12.02 22.09
N TYR A 168 -6.26 -12.43 21.02
CA TYR A 168 -6.80 -12.27 19.67
C TYR A 168 -8.00 -13.20 19.44
N GLN A 169 -9.12 -12.63 19.05
CA GLN A 169 -10.40 -13.31 18.82
C GLN A 169 -10.82 -13.31 17.34
N GLY A 170 -9.91 -12.99 16.44
CA GLY A 170 -10.19 -12.96 15.00
C GLY A 170 -10.36 -11.56 14.41
N GLU A 171 -10.42 -10.52 15.24
CA GLU A 171 -10.58 -9.12 14.79
C GLU A 171 -9.42 -8.26 15.28
N ILE A 172 -8.97 -7.35 14.42
CA ILE A 172 -7.88 -6.42 14.73
C ILE A 172 -8.02 -5.14 13.89
N ARG A 173 -7.67 -4.02 14.49
CA ARG A 173 -7.43 -2.77 13.77
C ARG A 173 -5.94 -2.52 13.69
N LEU A 174 -5.44 -2.32 12.48
CA LEU A 174 -4.05 -1.98 12.22
C LEU A 174 -3.97 -0.51 11.81
N ARG A 175 -2.94 0.16 12.29
CA ARG A 175 -2.67 1.56 11.98
C ARG A 175 -1.22 1.74 11.58
N VAL A 176 -1.01 2.51 10.52
CA VAL A 176 0.30 3.01 10.12
C VAL A 176 0.24 4.52 10.06
N LYS A 177 1.16 5.18 10.74
CA LYS A 177 1.34 6.63 10.67
C LYS A 177 2.72 6.92 10.12
N ALA A 178 2.79 7.77 9.11
CA ALA A 178 4.03 8.30 8.57
C ALA A 178 4.20 9.77 8.96
N THR A 179 5.43 10.14 9.30
CA THR A 179 5.82 11.53 9.52
C THR A 179 7.21 11.70 8.92
N GLY A 180 7.28 12.40 7.79
CA GLY A 180 8.47 12.50 6.98
C GLY A 180 9.00 11.12 6.55
N GLN A 181 10.14 10.72 7.08
CA GLN A 181 10.77 9.43 6.78
C GLN A 181 10.56 8.36 7.86
N SER A 182 9.77 8.66 8.89
CA SER A 182 9.52 7.76 10.01
C SER A 182 8.14 7.12 9.89
N TYR A 183 8.06 5.82 10.14
CA TYR A 183 6.82 5.05 10.17
C TYR A 183 6.56 4.51 11.57
N TYR A 184 5.34 4.64 12.02
CA TYR A 184 4.86 4.15 13.31
C TYR A 184 3.74 3.14 13.05
N PHE A 185 3.84 1.98 13.67
CA PHE A 185 2.88 0.89 13.54
C PHE A 185 2.17 0.69 14.87
N GLY A 186 0.88 0.53 14.81
CA GLY A 186 0.04 0.31 16.00
C GLY A 186 -1.11 -0.63 15.70
N TYR A 187 -1.70 -1.18 16.75
CA TYR A 187 -2.89 -2.02 16.66
C TYR A 187 -3.83 -1.78 17.83
N SER A 188 -5.09 -2.20 17.65
CA SER A 188 -6.09 -2.34 18.71
C SER A 188 -6.87 -3.62 18.50
N LEU A 189 -7.23 -4.27 19.60
CA LEU A 189 -8.17 -5.41 19.66
C LEU A 189 -9.58 -4.96 20.08
N ASP A 190 -9.71 -3.70 20.50
CA ASP A 190 -11.00 -3.13 20.89
C ASP A 190 -11.79 -2.72 19.64
N GLN A 191 -13.09 -2.99 19.65
CA GLN A 191 -14.02 -2.60 18.59
C GLN A 191 -14.34 -1.10 18.60
#